data_8b6f201270c10c58df3977789d075963
#
_entry.id   8b6f201270c10c58df3977789d075963
#
_cell.length_a   1.000
_cell.length_b   1.000
_cell.length_c   1.000
_cell.angle_alpha   90.00
_cell.angle_beta   90.00
_cell.angle_gamma   90.00
#
_symmetry.space_group_name_H-M   'P 1'
#
loop_
_entity.id
_entity.type
_entity.pdbx_description
1 polymer ?
#
loop_
_entity_poly.entity_id
_entity_poly.type
_entity_poly.pdbx_seq_one_letter_code
_entity_poly.pdbx_strand_id
1 'polypeptide(L)'
;MAHVALGVANSGTTGTTAQDFRLMLGALYQNAGIISGLKVTGGSSMAYTVASGVAVCTRGASDGKTLAYWPGGSVATTANSGGNPRIDSIYLIAHDLSHGDADNAVAVGVAQGTPAASPVAPSIPTGATLIAKMNVPAGATTTAQATRTSSIDYAIPYGATLGILGEAVDTANKAGGTTPGRTYDEAPVSFHLPTDRIVEITYSVAFSCVPSDGWCSWGVFGFLLDGKALSGTTCEWLAAKGVWETHTFSHIVEVAAGSHTIAVRNGVFSHSGDGYGPYFHYGLVGDASSTKGGYPGRTLRVTDLGPAK
;
A
#
# COMPACT_ATOMS: atom_id res chain seq x y z
N MET A 1 -4.44 29.09 28.77
CA MET A 1 -4.92 29.94 27.65
C MET A 1 -6.24 29.35 27.17
N ALA A 2 -7.24 30.18 26.89
CA ALA A 2 -8.48 29.72 26.27
C ALA A 2 -8.22 29.48 24.78
N HIS A 3 -8.49 28.27 24.29
CA HIS A 3 -8.38 27.96 22.88
C HIS A 3 -9.68 28.32 22.16
N VAL A 4 -9.59 28.80 20.94
CA VAL A 4 -10.73 29.20 20.12
C VAL A 4 -10.85 28.29 18.90
N ALA A 5 -12.09 28.13 18.42
CA ALA A 5 -12.36 27.35 17.22
C ALA A 5 -12.10 28.16 15.96
N LEU A 6 -11.71 27.50 14.87
CA LEU A 6 -11.58 28.10 13.56
C LEU A 6 -12.95 28.67 13.12
N GLY A 7 -12.95 29.91 12.61
CA GLY A 7 -14.16 30.63 12.22
C GLY A 7 -14.86 31.38 13.35
N VAL A 8 -14.36 31.26 14.59
CA VAL A 8 -14.81 32.11 15.71
C VAL A 8 -13.95 33.35 15.78
N ALA A 9 -14.59 34.53 15.87
CA ALA A 9 -13.91 35.81 15.92
C ALA A 9 -12.99 35.89 17.14
N ASN A 10 -11.81 36.48 16.93
CA ASN A 10 -10.88 36.81 18.01
C ASN A 10 -11.48 37.87 18.94
N SER A 11 -11.33 37.71 20.24
CA SER A 11 -11.81 38.65 21.26
C SER A 11 -10.71 38.94 22.27
N GLY A 12 -10.24 40.15 22.31
CA GLY A 12 -9.21 40.60 23.25
C GLY A 12 -7.86 39.91 23.04
N THR A 13 -7.37 39.23 24.08
CA THR A 13 -6.10 38.48 24.08
C THR A 13 -6.26 37.02 23.66
N THR A 14 -7.47 36.57 23.33
CA THR A 14 -7.79 35.20 22.95
C THR A 14 -7.92 35.11 21.44
N GLY A 15 -7.10 34.31 20.82
CA GLY A 15 -7.10 34.08 19.36
C GLY A 15 -6.52 32.73 19.00
N THR A 16 -6.79 32.27 17.81
CA THR A 16 -6.24 31.03 17.25
C THR A 16 -4.75 31.20 17.01
N THR A 17 -3.94 30.33 17.61
CA THR A 17 -2.49 30.27 17.39
C THR A 17 -2.16 29.40 16.17
N ALA A 18 -0.91 29.50 15.67
CA ALA A 18 -0.43 28.61 14.62
C ALA A 18 -0.50 27.13 15.05
N GLN A 19 -0.25 26.84 16.33
CA GLN A 19 -0.37 25.48 16.86
C GLN A 19 -1.83 24.99 16.86
N ASP A 20 -2.80 25.83 17.22
CA ASP A 20 -4.21 25.46 17.14
C ASP A 20 -4.60 25.08 15.70
N PHE A 21 -4.14 25.87 14.70
CA PHE A 21 -4.36 25.52 13.29
C PHE A 21 -3.73 24.17 12.94
N ARG A 22 -2.50 23.91 13.36
CA ARG A 22 -1.82 22.62 13.09
C ARG A 22 -2.53 21.43 13.72
N LEU A 23 -3.04 21.60 14.94
CA LEU A 23 -3.81 20.55 15.62
C LEU A 23 -5.15 20.28 14.91
N MET A 24 -5.87 21.33 14.46
CA MET A 24 -7.09 21.17 13.68
C MET A 24 -6.83 20.48 12.34
N LEU A 25 -5.78 20.87 11.62
CA LEU A 25 -5.35 20.19 10.39
C LEU A 25 -4.93 18.74 10.68
N GLY A 26 -4.33 18.51 11.85
CA GLY A 26 -4.00 17.16 12.34
C GLY A 26 -5.20 16.22 12.41
N ALA A 27 -6.39 16.76 12.73
CA ALA A 27 -7.62 16.00 12.77
C ALA A 27 -8.24 15.72 11.40
N LEU A 28 -7.81 16.43 10.33
CA LEU A 28 -8.34 16.26 8.97
C LEU A 28 -7.58 15.20 8.16
N TYR A 29 -6.33 14.90 8.50
CA TYR A 29 -5.48 13.96 7.77
C TYR A 29 -4.92 12.91 8.70
N GLN A 30 -4.86 11.67 8.23
CA GLN A 30 -4.31 10.54 8.99
C GLN A 30 -2.78 10.57 9.04
N ASN A 31 -2.14 10.90 7.91
CA ASN A 31 -0.67 10.91 7.75
C ASN A 31 -0.16 12.19 7.11
N ALA A 32 1.15 12.39 7.15
CA ALA A 32 1.83 13.32 6.26
C ALA A 32 1.96 12.69 4.86
N GLY A 33 1.94 13.52 3.81
CA GLY A 33 2.03 13.03 2.44
C GLY A 33 1.65 14.08 1.41
N ILE A 34 1.71 13.72 0.15
CA ILE A 34 1.32 14.59 -0.98
C ILE A 34 -0.21 14.69 -1.03
N ILE A 35 -0.75 15.89 -1.16
CA ILE A 35 -2.16 16.13 -1.48
C ILE A 35 -2.33 16.19 -3.01
N SER A 36 -1.50 16.99 -3.68
CA SER A 36 -1.59 17.18 -5.13
C SER A 36 -0.27 17.69 -5.70
N GLY A 37 -0.02 17.43 -6.98
CA GLY A 37 1.15 17.94 -7.68
C GLY A 37 2.47 17.36 -7.19
N LEU A 38 3.49 18.21 -6.99
CA LEU A 38 4.84 17.87 -6.49
C LEU A 38 5.57 16.79 -7.30
N LYS A 39 5.26 16.67 -8.60
CA LYS A 39 5.95 15.73 -9.47
C LYS A 39 7.44 16.11 -9.58
N VAL A 40 8.31 15.16 -9.26
CA VAL A 40 9.76 15.31 -9.38
C VAL A 40 10.24 14.73 -10.70
N THR A 41 11.02 15.50 -11.44
CA THR A 41 11.64 15.09 -12.71
C THR A 41 13.11 15.46 -12.72
N GLY A 42 13.92 14.63 -13.38
CA GLY A 42 15.32 14.94 -13.68
C GLY A 42 15.45 15.79 -14.93
N GLY A 43 16.60 16.44 -15.09
CA GLY A 43 16.95 17.31 -16.23
C GLY A 43 18.40 17.19 -16.65
N SER A 44 18.84 18.05 -17.56
CA SER A 44 20.20 18.05 -18.13
C SER A 44 21.28 18.58 -17.18
N SER A 45 20.94 19.01 -15.97
CA SER A 45 21.87 19.44 -14.93
C SER A 45 21.72 18.53 -13.69
N MET A 46 22.59 18.75 -12.68
CA MET A 46 22.45 18.11 -11.36
C MET A 46 21.45 18.89 -10.48
N ALA A 47 20.23 19.02 -10.99
CA ALA A 47 19.10 19.57 -10.25
C ALA A 47 17.81 18.82 -10.62
N TYR A 48 16.97 18.56 -9.64
CA TYR A 48 15.62 18.05 -9.85
C TYR A 48 14.65 19.22 -10.04
N THR A 49 13.73 19.09 -10.98
CA THR A 49 12.59 20.00 -11.10
C THR A 49 11.42 19.41 -10.31
N VAL A 50 10.83 20.23 -9.45
CA VAL A 50 9.64 19.88 -8.65
C VAL A 50 8.49 20.76 -9.10
N ALA A 51 7.44 20.15 -9.63
CA ALA A 51 6.23 20.85 -10.06
C ALA A 51 5.52 21.50 -8.86
N SER A 52 4.66 22.48 -9.13
CA SER A 52 3.80 23.05 -8.09
C SER A 52 2.91 22.00 -7.45
N GLY A 53 2.57 22.20 -6.17
CA GLY A 53 1.70 21.27 -5.45
C GLY A 53 1.61 21.55 -3.97
N VAL A 54 0.90 20.66 -3.27
CA VAL A 54 0.61 20.79 -1.84
C VAL A 54 0.91 19.46 -1.13
N ALA A 55 1.50 19.54 0.05
CA ALA A 55 1.68 18.39 0.93
C ALA A 55 1.27 18.73 2.37
N VAL A 56 0.95 17.68 3.11
CA VAL A 56 0.81 17.71 4.57
C VAL A 56 2.17 17.41 5.17
N CYS A 57 2.69 18.31 5.98
CA CYS A 57 3.90 18.14 6.77
C CYS A 57 3.56 17.93 8.25
N THR A 58 4.42 17.25 9.02
CA THR A 58 4.21 17.05 10.45
C THR A 58 5.53 17.00 11.22
N ARG A 59 5.51 17.54 12.44
CA ARG A 59 6.62 17.44 13.43
C ARG A 59 6.27 16.45 14.56
N GLY A 60 5.14 15.76 14.43
CA GLY A 60 4.65 14.80 15.41
C GLY A 60 3.22 15.10 15.86
N ALA A 61 2.62 14.16 16.58
CA ALA A 61 1.21 14.24 16.97
C ALA A 61 0.91 15.44 17.90
N SER A 62 1.84 15.80 18.78
CA SER A 62 1.67 16.91 19.73
C SER A 62 1.73 18.29 19.08
N ASP A 63 2.33 18.42 17.88
CA ASP A 63 2.42 19.67 17.14
C ASP A 63 1.36 19.80 16.04
N GLY A 64 0.79 18.67 15.61
CA GLY A 64 -0.22 18.61 14.56
C GLY A 64 0.37 18.58 13.15
N LYS A 65 -0.35 19.14 12.16
CA LYS A 65 0.02 19.09 10.74
C LYS A 65 -0.03 20.47 10.10
N THR A 66 0.84 20.69 9.11
CA THR A 66 0.94 21.92 8.32
C THR A 66 0.64 21.61 6.87
N LEU A 67 -0.17 22.44 6.20
CA LEU A 67 -0.34 22.40 4.74
C LEU A 67 0.72 23.27 4.10
N ALA A 68 1.60 22.68 3.30
CA ALA A 68 2.69 23.35 2.64
C ALA A 68 2.44 23.43 1.13
N TYR A 69 2.34 24.65 0.57
CA TYR A 69 2.23 24.89 -0.86
C TYR A 69 3.61 25.23 -1.45
N TRP A 70 3.98 24.53 -2.50
CA TRP A 70 5.15 24.80 -3.33
C TRP A 70 4.73 25.32 -4.69
N PRO A 71 5.22 26.50 -5.13
CA PRO A 71 4.82 27.09 -6.41
C PRO A 71 5.46 26.43 -7.64
N GLY A 72 6.38 25.50 -7.42
CA GLY A 72 7.22 24.93 -8.46
C GLY A 72 8.63 25.54 -8.45
N GLY A 73 9.60 24.75 -8.91
CA GLY A 73 10.99 25.19 -8.94
C GLY A 73 11.96 24.03 -9.05
N SER A 74 13.24 24.29 -8.82
CA SER A 74 14.29 23.28 -8.88
C SER A 74 15.07 23.22 -7.57
N VAL A 75 15.62 22.05 -7.30
CA VAL A 75 16.53 21.79 -6.16
C VAL A 75 17.78 21.09 -6.65
N ALA A 76 18.94 21.62 -6.27
CA ALA A 76 20.24 21.09 -6.67
C ALA A 76 20.57 19.78 -5.93
N THR A 77 21.30 18.92 -6.59
CA THR A 77 22.00 17.77 -6.02
C THR A 77 23.43 17.73 -6.60
N THR A 78 24.25 16.76 -6.25
CA THR A 78 25.62 16.65 -6.78
C THR A 78 25.77 15.48 -7.74
N ALA A 79 26.78 15.53 -8.61
CA ALA A 79 27.14 14.41 -9.46
C ALA A 79 27.50 13.17 -8.60
N ASN A 80 27.19 12.00 -9.11
CA ASN A 80 27.61 10.74 -8.51
C ASN A 80 28.84 10.21 -9.25
N SER A 81 30.00 10.71 -8.89
CA SER A 81 31.29 10.30 -9.53
C SER A 81 31.79 8.92 -9.08
N GLY A 82 31.13 8.28 -8.11
CA GLY A 82 31.51 6.98 -7.59
C GLY A 82 31.13 5.82 -8.49
N GLY A 83 31.68 4.62 -8.20
CA GLY A 83 31.40 3.37 -8.90
C GLY A 83 30.10 2.67 -8.50
N ASN A 84 29.35 3.21 -7.55
CA ASN A 84 28.11 2.64 -7.03
C ASN A 84 26.93 3.63 -7.16
N PRO A 85 25.70 3.16 -7.31
CA PRO A 85 24.51 4.01 -7.27
C PRO A 85 24.26 4.57 -5.85
N ARG A 86 23.49 5.67 -5.77
CA ARG A 86 22.96 6.18 -4.51
C ARG A 86 21.46 6.49 -4.63
N ILE A 87 20.76 6.61 -3.52
CA ILE A 87 19.36 7.07 -3.49
C ILE A 87 19.31 8.45 -2.86
N ASP A 88 18.77 9.44 -3.60
CA ASP A 88 18.47 10.77 -3.08
C ASP A 88 17.01 10.80 -2.61
N SER A 89 16.77 11.29 -1.38
CA SER A 89 15.43 11.57 -0.85
C SER A 89 15.09 13.03 -1.08
N ILE A 90 14.11 13.31 -1.94
CA ILE A 90 13.61 14.65 -2.20
C ILE A 90 12.40 14.90 -1.30
N TYR A 91 12.39 16.04 -0.61
CA TYR A 91 11.37 16.36 0.38
C TYR A 91 10.88 17.80 0.27
N LEU A 92 9.65 18.04 0.72
CA LEU A 92 9.08 19.36 0.98
C LEU A 92 9.09 19.59 2.50
N ILE A 93 9.46 20.78 2.94
CA ILE A 93 9.46 21.16 4.35
C ILE A 93 8.75 22.50 4.54
N ALA A 94 7.92 22.60 5.57
CA ALA A 94 7.43 23.85 6.11
C ALA A 94 8.30 24.22 7.29
N HIS A 95 9.16 25.22 7.11
CA HIS A 95 9.99 25.77 8.18
C HIS A 95 9.14 26.50 9.22
N ASP A 96 9.55 26.47 10.46
CA ASP A 96 8.91 27.15 11.58
C ASP A 96 9.98 27.64 12.58
N LEU A 97 10.15 28.94 12.66
CA LEU A 97 11.09 29.58 13.61
C LEU A 97 10.86 29.16 15.06
N SER A 98 9.62 28.84 15.43
CA SER A 98 9.32 28.38 16.80
C SER A 98 9.91 27.00 17.11
N HIS A 99 10.32 26.26 16.09
CA HIS A 99 11.00 24.96 16.18
C HIS A 99 12.49 25.03 15.87
N GLY A 100 13.06 26.24 15.77
CA GLY A 100 14.48 26.46 15.53
C GLY A 100 14.90 26.37 14.07
N ASP A 101 13.96 26.39 13.12
CA ASP A 101 14.28 26.51 11.70
C ASP A 101 14.79 27.93 11.37
N ALA A 102 15.44 28.09 10.22
CA ALA A 102 16.06 29.37 9.83
C ALA A 102 15.04 30.47 9.47
N ASP A 103 13.82 30.08 9.07
CA ASP A 103 12.77 30.96 8.60
C ASP A 103 11.36 30.32 8.78
N ASN A 104 10.32 30.94 8.21
CA ASN A 104 8.95 30.42 8.13
C ASN A 104 8.55 30.12 6.68
N ALA A 105 9.49 29.74 5.82
CA ALA A 105 9.24 29.50 4.41
C ALA A 105 8.97 28.03 4.13
N VAL A 106 8.29 27.77 3.00
CA VAL A 106 8.22 26.44 2.43
C VAL A 106 9.42 26.23 1.50
N ALA A 107 10.12 25.13 1.65
CA ALA A 107 11.29 24.80 0.84
C ALA A 107 11.22 23.36 0.33
N VAL A 108 11.92 23.10 -0.77
CA VAL A 108 12.21 21.74 -1.25
C VAL A 108 13.70 21.47 -1.04
N GLY A 109 14.01 20.30 -0.51
CA GLY A 109 15.39 19.88 -0.26
C GLY A 109 15.69 18.48 -0.80
N VAL A 110 16.99 18.16 -0.84
CA VAL A 110 17.51 16.84 -1.19
C VAL A 110 18.38 16.35 -0.05
N ALA A 111 18.01 15.23 0.54
CA ALA A 111 18.91 14.43 1.36
C ALA A 111 19.62 13.44 0.44
N GLN A 112 20.93 13.63 0.24
CA GLN A 112 21.73 12.78 -0.63
C GLN A 112 22.13 11.50 0.08
N GLY A 113 21.93 10.37 -0.60
CA GLY A 113 22.39 9.07 -0.08
C GLY A 113 23.87 8.85 -0.26
N THR A 114 24.39 7.87 0.46
CA THR A 114 25.76 7.39 0.30
C THR A 114 25.80 6.35 -0.84
N PRO A 115 26.72 6.49 -1.82
CA PRO A 115 26.90 5.49 -2.87
C PRO A 115 27.26 4.12 -2.28
N ALA A 116 26.52 3.05 -2.65
CA ALA A 116 26.75 1.68 -2.22
C ALA A 116 26.22 0.67 -3.24
N ALA A 117 26.72 -0.57 -3.20
CA ALA A 117 26.21 -1.66 -4.05
C ALA A 117 24.71 -1.91 -3.83
N SER A 118 24.23 -1.73 -2.61
CA SER A 118 22.80 -1.73 -2.22
C SER A 118 22.50 -0.43 -1.49
N PRO A 119 22.21 0.68 -2.20
CA PRO A 119 22.05 1.97 -1.57
C PRO A 119 20.75 2.06 -0.77
N VAL A 120 20.82 2.73 0.38
CA VAL A 120 19.68 3.01 1.25
C VAL A 120 19.30 4.48 1.11
N ALA A 121 17.99 4.75 1.05
CA ALA A 121 17.50 6.12 1.03
C ALA A 121 17.77 6.79 2.39
N PRO A 122 18.36 8.00 2.42
CA PRO A 122 18.59 8.73 3.66
C PRO A 122 17.29 9.21 4.27
N SER A 123 17.30 9.42 5.60
CA SER A 123 16.21 10.09 6.30
C SER A 123 16.10 11.56 5.88
N ILE A 124 14.88 12.08 5.94
CA ILE A 124 14.58 13.49 5.71
C ILE A 124 14.53 14.26 7.04
N PRO A 125 14.68 15.59 7.04
CA PRO A 125 14.56 16.40 8.24
C PRO A 125 13.19 16.27 8.93
N THR A 126 13.16 16.46 10.24
CA THR A 126 11.91 16.59 10.99
C THR A 126 11.07 17.76 10.45
N GLY A 127 9.76 17.58 10.32
CA GLY A 127 8.89 18.58 9.72
C GLY A 127 8.80 18.51 8.19
N ALA A 128 9.59 17.67 7.55
CA ALA A 128 9.55 17.46 6.11
C ALA A 128 8.62 16.31 5.71
N THR A 129 8.18 16.36 4.46
CA THR A 129 7.41 15.29 3.81
C THR A 129 8.17 14.79 2.58
N LEU A 130 8.38 13.50 2.50
CA LEU A 130 9.03 12.87 1.36
C LEU A 130 8.16 12.98 0.11
N ILE A 131 8.72 13.48 -1.00
CA ILE A 131 8.01 13.63 -2.27
C ILE A 131 8.57 12.77 -3.41
N ALA A 132 9.82 12.32 -3.29
CA ALA A 132 10.41 11.32 -4.20
C ALA A 132 11.63 10.65 -3.58
N LYS A 133 11.88 9.40 -3.99
CA LYS A 133 13.18 8.73 -3.86
C LYS A 133 13.71 8.48 -5.27
N MET A 134 14.92 8.96 -5.55
CA MET A 134 15.54 8.90 -6.87
C MET A 134 16.83 8.09 -6.80
N ASN A 135 16.91 6.99 -7.53
CA ASN A 135 18.15 6.24 -7.73
C ASN A 135 19.02 6.99 -8.74
N VAL A 136 20.17 7.45 -8.29
CA VAL A 136 21.20 8.13 -9.09
C VAL A 136 22.27 7.11 -9.44
N PRO A 137 22.41 6.67 -10.69
CA PRO A 137 23.36 5.63 -11.05
C PRO A 137 24.81 6.08 -10.85
N ALA A 138 25.71 5.11 -10.82
CA ALA A 138 27.15 5.37 -10.81
C ALA A 138 27.56 6.23 -12.03
N GLY A 139 28.44 7.18 -11.84
CA GLY A 139 28.94 8.06 -12.91
C GLY A 139 27.92 9.10 -13.42
N ALA A 140 26.75 9.25 -12.76
CA ALA A 140 25.74 10.19 -13.21
C ALA A 140 26.21 11.65 -13.08
N THR A 141 26.12 12.39 -14.19
CA THR A 141 26.45 13.83 -14.29
C THR A 141 25.22 14.70 -14.52
N THR A 142 24.06 14.10 -14.70
CA THR A 142 22.76 14.78 -14.85
C THR A 142 21.68 14.01 -14.10
N THR A 143 20.64 14.72 -13.64
CA THR A 143 19.49 14.07 -12.99
C THR A 143 18.54 13.40 -13.98
N ALA A 144 18.70 13.63 -15.30
CA ALA A 144 17.98 12.87 -16.33
C ALA A 144 18.28 11.36 -16.28
N GLN A 145 19.44 10.99 -15.74
CA GLN A 145 19.86 9.59 -15.54
C GLN A 145 19.24 8.95 -14.30
N ALA A 146 18.67 9.75 -13.40
CA ALA A 146 18.06 9.24 -12.17
C ALA A 146 16.67 8.65 -12.42
N THR A 147 16.35 7.56 -11.73
CA THR A 147 15.06 6.88 -11.82
C THR A 147 14.35 6.86 -10.47
N ARG A 148 13.03 6.98 -10.49
CA ARG A 148 12.22 6.86 -9.25
C ARG A 148 12.25 5.41 -8.76
N THR A 149 12.47 5.19 -7.46
CA THR A 149 12.63 3.84 -6.88
C THR A 149 11.38 3.30 -6.19
N SER A 150 10.44 4.16 -5.78
CA SER A 150 9.24 3.72 -5.06
C SER A 150 8.10 4.70 -5.24
N SER A 151 6.88 4.23 -4.96
CA SER A 151 5.73 5.08 -4.70
C SER A 151 5.98 5.94 -3.46
N ILE A 152 5.27 7.05 -3.38
CA ILE A 152 5.30 8.00 -2.26
C ILE A 152 3.90 8.05 -1.68
N ASP A 153 3.81 8.15 -0.36
CA ASP A 153 2.53 8.23 0.31
C ASP A 153 1.82 9.55 0.03
N TYR A 154 0.54 9.43 -0.28
CA TYR A 154 -0.37 10.57 -0.31
C TYR A 154 -0.95 10.82 1.08
N ALA A 155 -1.27 12.07 1.36
CA ALA A 155 -2.01 12.44 2.56
C ALA A 155 -3.44 11.88 2.45
N ILE A 156 -3.87 11.15 3.46
CA ILE A 156 -5.17 10.50 3.50
C ILE A 156 -6.09 11.34 4.39
N PRO A 157 -7.19 11.91 3.85
CA PRO A 157 -8.21 12.54 4.68
C PRO A 157 -8.77 11.57 5.71
N TYR A 158 -9.08 12.07 6.92
CA TYR A 158 -9.63 11.21 7.97
C TYR A 158 -10.97 10.59 7.52
N GLY A 159 -11.09 9.28 7.67
CA GLY A 159 -12.27 8.52 7.22
C GLY A 159 -12.25 8.08 5.75
N ALA A 160 -11.30 8.54 4.94
CA ALA A 160 -11.19 8.08 3.55
C ALA A 160 -10.72 6.62 3.45
N THR A 161 -11.18 5.92 2.40
CA THR A 161 -10.70 4.59 2.03
C THR A 161 -9.69 4.69 0.89
N LEU A 162 -8.79 3.69 0.81
CA LEU A 162 -7.80 3.55 -0.27
C LEU A 162 -8.33 2.72 -1.45
N GLY A 163 -9.52 2.12 -1.29
CA GLY A 163 -10.12 1.25 -2.28
C GLY A 163 -9.44 -0.11 -2.37
N ILE A 164 -9.30 -0.65 -3.58
CA ILE A 164 -8.62 -1.93 -3.80
C ILE A 164 -7.12 -1.74 -3.61
N LEU A 165 -6.56 -2.44 -2.62
CA LEU A 165 -5.12 -2.41 -2.31
C LEU A 165 -4.32 -3.33 -3.22
N GLY A 166 -4.94 -4.42 -3.67
CA GLY A 166 -4.33 -5.36 -4.59
C GLY A 166 -5.26 -6.51 -4.95
N GLU A 167 -4.95 -7.16 -6.06
CA GLU A 167 -5.69 -8.31 -6.57
C GLU A 167 -4.73 -9.28 -7.27
N ALA A 168 -4.95 -10.57 -7.05
CA ALA A 168 -4.30 -11.64 -7.79
C ALA A 168 -5.36 -12.53 -8.43
N VAL A 169 -5.24 -12.78 -9.72
CA VAL A 169 -6.12 -13.64 -10.50
C VAL A 169 -5.31 -14.77 -11.10
N ASP A 170 -5.75 -16.01 -10.89
CA ASP A 170 -5.16 -17.20 -11.51
C ASP A 170 -6.23 -17.92 -12.32
N THR A 171 -6.01 -18.06 -13.62
CA THR A 171 -6.90 -18.72 -14.58
C THR A 171 -6.44 -20.12 -14.96
N ALA A 172 -5.33 -20.61 -14.40
CA ALA A 172 -4.81 -21.92 -14.69
C ALA A 172 -5.61 -23.02 -13.99
N ASN A 173 -5.83 -24.16 -14.66
CA ASN A 173 -6.36 -25.35 -14.02
C ASN A 173 -5.32 -25.93 -13.06
N LYS A 174 -5.74 -26.28 -11.85
CA LYS A 174 -4.87 -26.86 -10.85
C LYS A 174 -5.57 -27.95 -10.07
N ALA A 175 -4.93 -29.07 -9.94
CA ALA A 175 -5.36 -30.12 -9.02
C ALA A 175 -4.92 -29.77 -7.60
N GLY A 176 -5.83 -29.71 -6.66
CA GLY A 176 -5.59 -29.34 -5.27
C GLY A 176 -4.91 -30.43 -4.43
N GLY A 177 -4.32 -31.44 -5.05
CA GLY A 177 -3.69 -32.57 -4.35
C GLY A 177 -4.67 -33.56 -3.79
N THR A 178 -4.16 -34.75 -3.47
CA THR A 178 -4.96 -35.90 -3.02
C THR A 178 -4.64 -36.32 -1.60
N THR A 179 -3.63 -35.74 -0.96
CA THR A 179 -3.15 -36.17 0.35
C THR A 179 -3.80 -35.32 1.45
N PRO A 180 -4.61 -35.89 2.33
CA PRO A 180 -5.14 -35.18 3.49
C PRO A 180 -4.03 -34.60 4.35
N GLY A 181 -4.28 -33.37 4.84
CA GLY A 181 -3.33 -32.63 5.66
C GLY A 181 -2.24 -31.86 4.88
N ARG A 182 -2.12 -32.07 3.57
CA ARG A 182 -1.22 -31.27 2.75
C ARG A 182 -1.83 -29.91 2.41
N THR A 183 -1.07 -28.83 2.60
CA THR A 183 -1.50 -27.47 2.29
C THR A 183 -0.66 -26.84 1.21
N TYR A 184 -1.24 -25.86 0.53
CA TYR A 184 -0.62 -25.08 -0.54
C TYR A 184 -0.93 -23.60 -0.32
N ASP A 185 0.11 -22.77 -0.35
CA ASP A 185 -0.04 -21.31 -0.29
C ASP A 185 -0.04 -20.76 -1.70
N GLU A 186 -0.99 -19.89 -2.01
CA GLU A 186 -1.15 -19.39 -3.37
C GLU A 186 -1.77 -17.98 -3.43
N ALA A 187 -1.76 -17.43 -4.63
CA ALA A 187 -2.34 -16.13 -4.97
C ALA A 187 -1.86 -14.98 -4.05
N PRO A 188 -0.54 -14.78 -3.82
CA PRO A 188 -0.09 -13.72 -2.93
C PRO A 188 -0.41 -12.34 -3.52
N VAL A 189 -0.93 -11.46 -2.66
CA VAL A 189 -1.19 -10.04 -2.95
C VAL A 189 -0.33 -9.22 -2.01
N SER A 190 0.61 -8.44 -2.55
CA SER A 190 1.43 -7.51 -1.77
C SER A 190 0.89 -6.09 -1.91
N PHE A 191 0.83 -5.36 -0.79
CA PHE A 191 0.32 -3.99 -0.72
C PHE A 191 1.05 -3.20 0.36
N HIS A 192 0.86 -1.88 0.36
CA HIS A 192 1.41 -0.98 1.36
C HIS A 192 0.30 -0.13 2.00
N LEU A 193 0.35 -0.03 3.33
CA LEU A 193 -0.56 0.80 4.12
C LEU A 193 0.23 1.94 4.77
N PRO A 194 -0.10 3.20 4.49
CA PRO A 194 0.56 4.34 5.12
C PRO A 194 0.09 4.60 6.57
N THR A 195 -1.03 4.01 6.98
CA THR A 195 -1.61 4.06 8.34
C THR A 195 -2.26 2.73 8.67
N ASP A 196 -2.57 2.49 9.94
CA ASP A 196 -3.33 1.32 10.39
C ASP A 196 -4.73 1.32 9.77
N ARG A 197 -5.15 0.20 9.17
CA ARG A 197 -6.38 0.10 8.37
C ARG A 197 -7.18 -1.13 8.72
N ILE A 198 -8.49 -1.03 8.52
CA ILE A 198 -9.36 -2.20 8.45
C ILE A 198 -9.42 -2.62 6.98
N VAL A 199 -9.04 -3.86 6.70
CA VAL A 199 -9.07 -4.40 5.34
C VAL A 199 -10.03 -5.59 5.25
N GLU A 200 -10.70 -5.72 4.11
CA GLU A 200 -11.45 -6.90 3.73
C GLU A 200 -10.60 -7.73 2.76
N ILE A 201 -10.46 -9.01 3.08
CA ILE A 201 -9.83 -10.01 2.24
C ILE A 201 -10.95 -10.82 1.63
N THR A 202 -11.04 -10.87 0.30
CA THR A 202 -12.05 -11.65 -0.41
C THR A 202 -11.37 -12.65 -1.33
N TYR A 203 -11.70 -13.92 -1.20
CA TYR A 203 -11.24 -14.98 -2.09
C TYR A 203 -12.43 -15.65 -2.78
N SER A 204 -12.40 -15.64 -4.10
CA SER A 204 -13.41 -16.29 -4.94
C SER A 204 -12.74 -17.39 -5.76
N VAL A 205 -13.31 -18.59 -5.74
CA VAL A 205 -12.80 -19.76 -6.42
C VAL A 205 -13.92 -20.67 -6.88
N ALA A 206 -13.84 -21.15 -8.11
CA ALA A 206 -14.67 -22.25 -8.58
C ALA A 206 -13.92 -23.58 -8.35
N PHE A 207 -14.56 -24.56 -7.74
CA PHE A 207 -13.97 -25.87 -7.52
C PHE A 207 -14.98 -27.00 -7.71
N SER A 208 -14.45 -28.16 -8.01
CA SER A 208 -15.18 -29.43 -8.09
C SER A 208 -14.31 -30.54 -7.56
N CYS A 209 -14.91 -31.68 -7.28
CA CYS A 209 -14.22 -32.92 -7.02
C CYS A 209 -14.29 -33.81 -8.27
N VAL A 210 -13.17 -34.41 -8.64
CA VAL A 210 -13.10 -35.39 -9.75
C VAL A 210 -12.53 -36.70 -9.18
N PRO A 211 -13.27 -37.44 -8.35
CA PRO A 211 -12.87 -38.77 -7.91
C PRO A 211 -13.21 -39.79 -8.97
N SER A 212 -12.41 -40.86 -9.09
CA SER A 212 -12.78 -42.01 -9.89
C SER A 212 -13.98 -42.74 -9.28
N ASP A 213 -14.02 -42.91 -7.95
CA ASP A 213 -14.98 -43.72 -7.23
C ASP A 213 -15.67 -43.03 -6.04
N GLY A 214 -15.17 -41.87 -5.60
CA GLY A 214 -15.79 -41.10 -4.54
C GLY A 214 -16.85 -40.11 -5.04
N TRP A 215 -17.62 -39.53 -4.13
CA TRP A 215 -18.68 -38.56 -4.48
C TRP A 215 -18.40 -37.14 -3.97
N CYS A 216 -17.47 -36.99 -3.05
CA CYS A 216 -17.09 -35.65 -2.57
C CYS A 216 -15.70 -35.63 -1.95
N SER A 217 -15.16 -34.45 -1.85
CA SER A 217 -13.97 -34.10 -1.10
C SER A 217 -14.25 -32.92 -0.18
N TRP A 218 -13.63 -32.93 1.00
CA TRP A 218 -13.63 -31.82 1.92
C TRP A 218 -12.30 -31.10 1.83
N GLY A 219 -12.34 -29.84 1.49
CA GLY A 219 -11.20 -28.97 1.52
C GLY A 219 -11.24 -28.03 2.71
N VAL A 220 -10.09 -27.48 3.04
CA VAL A 220 -9.98 -26.35 3.96
C VAL A 220 -9.20 -25.24 3.27
N PHE A 221 -9.53 -24.01 3.59
CA PHE A 221 -8.68 -22.89 3.26
C PHE A 221 -8.68 -21.90 4.42
N GLY A 222 -7.69 -21.02 4.42
CA GLY A 222 -7.57 -19.92 5.35
C GLY A 222 -6.70 -18.82 4.74
N PHE A 223 -6.68 -17.66 5.38
CA PHE A 223 -5.84 -16.57 4.94
C PHE A 223 -4.55 -16.50 5.74
N LEU A 224 -3.48 -16.08 5.06
CA LEU A 224 -2.20 -15.79 5.66
C LEU A 224 -1.93 -14.29 5.53
N LEU A 225 -1.51 -13.67 6.62
CA LEU A 225 -0.93 -12.33 6.63
C LEU A 225 0.56 -12.47 6.95
N ASP A 226 1.41 -12.00 6.04
CA ASP A 226 2.87 -12.05 6.15
C ASP A 226 3.39 -13.47 6.48
N GLY A 227 2.79 -14.47 5.82
CA GLY A 227 3.11 -15.88 5.99
C GLY A 227 2.57 -16.54 7.26
N LYS A 228 1.85 -15.80 8.11
CA LYS A 228 1.22 -16.33 9.34
C LYS A 228 -0.27 -16.53 9.15
N ALA A 229 -0.79 -17.66 9.62
CA ALA A 229 -2.23 -17.94 9.55
C ALA A 229 -3.02 -16.91 10.37
N LEU A 230 -4.04 -16.31 9.75
CA LEU A 230 -5.01 -15.47 10.42
C LEU A 230 -6.00 -16.34 11.18
N SER A 231 -6.10 -16.10 12.48
CA SER A 231 -7.05 -16.80 13.35
C SER A 231 -8.49 -16.54 12.91
N GLY A 232 -9.34 -17.57 12.95
CA GLY A 232 -10.76 -17.46 12.61
C GLY A 232 -11.07 -17.42 11.11
N THR A 233 -10.07 -17.59 10.23
CA THR A 233 -10.28 -17.59 8.77
C THR A 233 -10.35 -18.98 8.15
N THR A 234 -10.06 -20.03 8.92
CA THR A 234 -10.12 -21.40 8.41
C THR A 234 -11.56 -21.82 8.16
N CYS A 235 -11.84 -22.22 6.94
CA CYS A 235 -13.16 -22.68 6.48
C CYS A 235 -13.04 -24.06 5.86
N GLU A 236 -14.01 -24.94 6.16
CA GLU A 236 -14.22 -26.17 5.41
C GLU A 236 -15.18 -25.93 4.25
N TRP A 237 -14.97 -26.63 3.16
CA TRP A 237 -15.86 -26.61 2.02
C TRP A 237 -15.98 -28.01 1.41
N LEU A 238 -17.13 -28.28 0.84
CA LEU A 238 -17.46 -29.55 0.21
C LEU A 238 -17.42 -29.39 -1.31
N ALA A 239 -16.64 -30.21 -1.99
CA ALA A 239 -16.65 -30.34 -3.44
C ALA A 239 -17.36 -31.64 -3.82
N ALA A 240 -18.50 -31.54 -4.48
CA ALA A 240 -19.25 -32.68 -4.99
C ALA A 240 -18.73 -33.15 -6.36
N LYS A 241 -18.86 -34.44 -6.67
CA LYS A 241 -18.43 -35.01 -7.94
C LYS A 241 -19.18 -34.42 -9.12
N GLY A 242 -18.41 -33.86 -10.07
CA GLY A 242 -18.96 -33.32 -11.31
C GLY A 242 -19.79 -32.04 -11.17
N VAL A 243 -19.86 -31.48 -9.95
CA VAL A 243 -20.52 -30.19 -9.70
C VAL A 243 -19.44 -29.12 -9.54
N TRP A 244 -19.55 -28.07 -10.35
CA TRP A 244 -18.66 -26.93 -10.32
C TRP A 244 -19.44 -25.73 -9.78
N GLU A 245 -19.00 -25.24 -8.64
CA GLU A 245 -19.61 -24.07 -8.00
C GLU A 245 -18.54 -23.04 -7.67
N THR A 246 -18.91 -21.76 -7.82
CA THR A 246 -18.06 -20.66 -7.38
C THR A 246 -18.41 -20.29 -5.94
N HIS A 247 -17.41 -20.36 -5.08
CA HIS A 247 -17.52 -19.97 -3.68
C HIS A 247 -16.73 -18.69 -3.45
N THR A 248 -17.28 -17.83 -2.60
CA THR A 248 -16.60 -16.59 -2.18
C THR A 248 -16.56 -16.55 -0.68
N PHE A 249 -15.37 -16.29 -0.16
CA PHE A 249 -15.09 -16.20 1.27
C PHE A 249 -14.50 -14.81 1.55
N SER A 250 -14.94 -14.19 2.63
CA SER A 250 -14.37 -12.92 3.05
C SER A 250 -14.05 -12.90 4.53
N HIS A 251 -13.07 -12.09 4.89
CA HIS A 251 -12.67 -11.85 6.27
C HIS A 251 -12.22 -10.41 6.42
N ILE A 252 -12.59 -9.80 7.53
CA ILE A 252 -12.21 -8.43 7.86
C ILE A 252 -11.18 -8.48 8.98
N VAL A 253 -10.07 -7.79 8.81
CA VAL A 253 -8.97 -7.75 9.76
C VAL A 253 -8.38 -6.36 9.85
N GLU A 254 -7.91 -5.99 11.04
CA GLU A 254 -7.08 -4.80 11.25
C GLU A 254 -5.62 -5.12 10.88
N VAL A 255 -5.01 -4.28 10.06
CA VAL A 255 -3.63 -4.42 9.60
C VAL A 255 -2.89 -3.12 9.89
N ALA A 256 -1.74 -3.23 10.53
CA ALA A 256 -0.89 -2.09 10.88
C ALA A 256 -0.34 -1.38 9.62
N ALA A 257 0.16 -0.16 9.79
CA ALA A 257 0.91 0.52 8.75
C ALA A 257 2.17 -0.27 8.36
N GLY A 258 2.46 -0.33 7.06
CA GLY A 258 3.62 -1.05 6.53
C GLY A 258 3.36 -1.75 5.21
N SER A 259 4.34 -2.56 4.80
CA SER A 259 4.21 -3.42 3.62
C SER A 259 3.82 -4.82 4.06
N HIS A 260 2.78 -5.36 3.45
CA HIS A 260 2.16 -6.62 3.82
C HIS A 260 1.93 -7.52 2.60
N THR A 261 1.76 -8.79 2.87
CA THR A 261 1.35 -9.79 1.87
C THR A 261 0.23 -10.64 2.44
N ILE A 262 -0.87 -10.73 1.72
CA ILE A 262 -1.95 -11.68 1.96
C ILE A 262 -1.80 -12.83 0.96
N ALA A 263 -1.98 -14.05 1.43
CA ALA A 263 -2.07 -15.25 0.59
C ALA A 263 -3.20 -16.17 1.09
N VAL A 264 -3.63 -17.06 0.23
CA VAL A 264 -4.56 -18.12 0.58
C VAL A 264 -3.79 -19.42 0.85
N ARG A 265 -4.04 -20.05 1.99
CA ARG A 265 -3.62 -21.42 2.25
C ARG A 265 -4.81 -22.32 2.04
N ASN A 266 -4.69 -23.28 1.14
CA ASN A 266 -5.71 -24.27 0.93
C ASN A 266 -5.14 -25.69 0.99
N GLY A 267 -6.01 -26.67 1.27
CA GLY A 267 -5.60 -28.06 1.42
C GLY A 267 -6.79 -28.99 1.36
N VAL A 268 -6.49 -30.29 1.32
CA VAL A 268 -7.47 -31.36 1.42
C VAL A 268 -7.58 -31.79 2.88
N PHE A 269 -8.80 -31.70 3.43
CA PHE A 269 -9.08 -32.18 4.78
C PHE A 269 -9.39 -33.66 4.78
N SER A 270 -10.35 -34.12 3.94
CA SER A 270 -10.80 -35.50 3.83
C SER A 270 -11.41 -35.70 2.44
N HIS A 271 -11.63 -36.98 2.09
CA HIS A 271 -12.38 -37.37 0.89
C HIS A 271 -13.11 -38.71 1.14
N SER A 272 -14.15 -38.98 0.34
CA SER A 272 -14.86 -40.27 0.34
C SER A 272 -14.30 -41.16 -0.77
N GLY A 273 -14.02 -42.41 -0.45
CA GLY A 273 -13.46 -43.42 -1.39
C GLY A 273 -11.97 -43.16 -1.70
N ASP A 274 -11.46 -43.76 -2.77
CA ASP A 274 -10.09 -43.54 -3.28
C ASP A 274 -9.92 -42.18 -3.97
N GLY A 275 -10.74 -41.24 -3.57
CA GLY A 275 -10.95 -39.96 -4.22
C GLY A 275 -9.71 -39.09 -4.37
N TYR A 276 -9.63 -38.45 -5.51
CA TYR A 276 -8.73 -37.40 -5.77
C TYR A 276 -9.16 -36.14 -4.97
N GLY A 277 -8.20 -35.35 -4.51
CA GLY A 277 -8.48 -34.07 -3.89
C GLY A 277 -9.25 -33.14 -4.83
N PRO A 278 -9.76 -32.04 -4.30
CA PRO A 278 -10.55 -31.12 -5.07
C PRO A 278 -9.76 -30.57 -6.26
N TYR A 279 -10.37 -30.63 -7.43
CA TYR A 279 -9.90 -29.88 -8.57
C TYR A 279 -10.39 -28.45 -8.44
N PHE A 280 -9.46 -27.50 -8.40
CA PHE A 280 -9.80 -26.10 -8.62
C PHE A 280 -9.94 -25.88 -10.12
N HIS A 281 -11.13 -25.58 -10.57
CA HIS A 281 -11.34 -25.23 -11.95
C HIS A 281 -11.21 -23.72 -12.12
N TYR A 282 -10.20 -23.35 -12.91
CA TYR A 282 -9.97 -21.97 -13.30
C TYR A 282 -10.39 -21.86 -14.76
N GLY A 283 -11.63 -21.48 -14.99
CA GLY A 283 -12.18 -21.46 -16.33
C GLY A 283 -11.54 -20.39 -17.17
N LEU A 284 -11.40 -20.69 -18.46
CA LEU A 284 -11.31 -19.68 -19.48
C LEU A 284 -12.56 -18.81 -19.35
N VAL A 285 -12.37 -17.53 -19.16
CA VAL A 285 -13.45 -16.55 -19.21
C VAL A 285 -14.06 -16.64 -20.60
N GLY A 286 -15.26 -17.19 -20.70
CA GLY A 286 -16.07 -17.01 -21.89
C GLY A 286 -16.41 -15.53 -21.97
N ASP A 287 -16.17 -14.90 -23.12
CA ASP A 287 -16.73 -13.58 -23.34
C ASP A 287 -18.27 -13.67 -23.43
N ALA A 288 -18.95 -12.54 -23.32
CA ALA A 288 -20.42 -12.51 -23.37
C ALA A 288 -20.99 -13.00 -24.71
N SER A 289 -20.17 -13.25 -25.72
CA SER A 289 -20.54 -13.82 -27.05
C SER A 289 -20.39 -15.34 -27.10
N SER A 290 -19.71 -15.95 -26.09
CA SER A 290 -19.47 -17.39 -26.04
C SER A 290 -20.67 -18.13 -25.45
N THR A 291 -21.13 -19.17 -26.15
CA THR A 291 -22.11 -20.11 -25.61
C THR A 291 -21.49 -21.19 -24.72
N LYS A 292 -20.15 -21.21 -24.58
CA LYS A 292 -19.44 -22.11 -23.69
C LYS A 292 -19.33 -21.47 -22.31
N GLY A 293 -19.86 -22.15 -21.30
CA GLY A 293 -19.64 -21.78 -19.90
C GLY A 293 -18.15 -21.77 -19.56
N GLY A 294 -17.76 -20.81 -18.76
CA GLY A 294 -16.42 -20.71 -18.19
C GLY A 294 -16.50 -20.21 -16.75
N TYR A 295 -15.41 -20.32 -16.02
CA TYR A 295 -15.30 -19.84 -14.64
C TYR A 295 -14.29 -18.70 -14.61
N PRO A 296 -14.50 -17.67 -13.75
CA PRO A 296 -13.65 -16.47 -13.76
C PRO A 296 -12.23 -16.66 -13.22
N GLY A 297 -11.86 -17.89 -12.84
CA GLY A 297 -10.60 -18.19 -12.19
C GLY A 297 -10.66 -17.97 -10.69
N ARG A 298 -9.51 -18.13 -10.02
CA ARG A 298 -9.34 -17.81 -8.60
C ARG A 298 -8.96 -16.34 -8.48
N THR A 299 -9.66 -15.63 -7.62
CA THR A 299 -9.37 -14.22 -7.38
C THR A 299 -9.21 -13.98 -5.88
N LEU A 300 -8.03 -13.48 -5.49
CA LEU A 300 -7.80 -12.94 -4.16
C LEU A 300 -7.72 -11.43 -4.28
N ARG A 301 -8.58 -10.73 -3.55
CA ARG A 301 -8.63 -9.27 -3.52
C ARG A 301 -8.50 -8.78 -2.08
N VAL A 302 -7.76 -7.70 -1.91
CA VAL A 302 -7.63 -6.98 -0.64
C VAL A 302 -8.16 -5.58 -0.83
N THR A 303 -9.14 -5.20 -0.02
CA THR A 303 -9.84 -3.89 -0.10
C THR A 303 -9.73 -3.18 1.24
N ASP A 304 -9.36 -1.90 1.21
CA ASP A 304 -9.36 -1.05 2.38
C ASP A 304 -10.80 -0.56 2.70
N LEU A 305 -11.23 -0.77 3.93
CA LEU A 305 -12.54 -0.32 4.43
C LEU A 305 -12.46 1.00 5.22
N GLY A 306 -11.25 1.46 5.54
CA GLY A 306 -11.07 2.70 6.29
C GLY A 306 -10.03 2.57 7.41
N PRO A 307 -9.85 3.64 8.22
CA PRO A 307 -8.87 3.64 9.30
C PRO A 307 -9.26 2.65 10.39
N ALA A 308 -8.26 1.99 10.99
CA ALA A 308 -8.40 1.35 12.27
C ALA A 308 -8.69 2.40 13.34
N LYS A 309 -9.56 2.08 14.30
CA LYS A 309 -10.01 3.01 15.36
C LYS A 309 -9.18 2.84 16.62
#